data_f1bc3870947b3c465e02bce47d96cd2d
#
_entry.id   f1bc3870947b3c465e02bce47d96cd2d
#
_cell.length_a   1.000
_cell.length_b   1.000
_cell.length_c   1.000
_cell.angle_alpha   90.00
_cell.angle_beta   90.00
_cell.angle_gamma   90.00
#
_symmetry.space_group_name_H-M   'P 1'
#
loop_
_entity.id
_entity.type
_entity.pdbx_description
1 polymer ?
#
loop_
_entity_poly.entity_id
_entity_poly.type
_entity_poly.pdbx_seq_one_letter_code
_entity_poly.pdbx_strand_id
1 'polypeptide(L)'
;MSNTSDTFETYYKYNKINEKNPIIFIHGIGLNNEIWDDQINYFKNYNTIVYDLIGHGKTPLNKKKLTMKDFTEQLLKLVDGLNINKFHLV
;
A
#
# COMPACT_ATOMS: atom_id res chain seq x y z
N MET A 1 3.00 -11.32 -6.46
CA MET A 1 1.62 -10.91 -6.19
C MET A 1 1.52 -9.40 -6.11
N SER A 2 0.72 -8.78 -6.91
CA SER A 2 0.71 -7.33 -7.02
C SER A 2 -0.66 -6.67 -6.78
N ASN A 3 -1.74 -7.47 -6.65
CA ASN A 3 -3.09 -6.95 -6.41
C ASN A 3 -3.74 -7.69 -5.26
N THR A 4 -4.62 -6.96 -4.56
CA THR A 4 -5.50 -7.57 -3.57
C THR A 4 -6.80 -7.98 -4.24
N SER A 5 -7.64 -8.73 -3.50
CA SER A 5 -9.00 -9.04 -3.94
C SER A 5 -10.01 -8.01 -3.42
N ASP A 6 -9.56 -6.87 -2.91
CA ASP A 6 -10.45 -5.84 -2.40
C ASP A 6 -11.16 -5.10 -3.54
N THR A 7 -12.16 -4.30 -3.19
CA THR A 7 -12.96 -3.56 -4.17
C THR A 7 -12.17 -2.45 -4.86
N PHE A 8 -11.03 -2.06 -4.35
CA PHE A 8 -10.18 -1.02 -4.92
C PHE A 8 -9.19 -1.55 -5.95
N GLU A 9 -9.01 -2.87 -5.99
CA GLU A 9 -8.02 -3.52 -6.85
C GLU A 9 -6.63 -2.91 -6.65
N THR A 10 -6.25 -2.72 -5.40
CA THR A 10 -5.01 -2.04 -5.03
C THR A 10 -3.79 -2.79 -5.53
N TYR A 11 -2.94 -2.09 -6.28
CA TYR A 11 -1.63 -2.60 -6.65
C TYR A 11 -0.68 -2.40 -5.47
N TYR A 12 -0.03 -3.47 -5.02
CA TYR A 12 0.89 -3.40 -3.89
C TYR A 12 2.09 -4.33 -4.10
N LYS A 13 3.16 -4.04 -3.37
CA LYS A 13 4.32 -4.92 -3.28
C LYS A 13 4.58 -5.18 -1.79
N TYR A 14 4.56 -6.43 -1.39
CA TYR A 14 4.76 -6.85 -0.01
C TYR A 14 6.04 -7.69 0.06
N ASN A 15 7.08 -7.14 0.68
CA ASN A 15 8.30 -7.89 0.95
C ASN A 15 8.21 -8.48 2.35
N LYS A 16 7.66 -9.69 2.45
CA LYS A 16 7.47 -10.38 3.72
C LYS A 16 8.61 -11.36 3.95
N ILE A 17 9.45 -11.11 4.94
CA ILE A 17 10.62 -11.94 5.25
C ILE A 17 10.51 -12.64 6.60
N ASN A 18 9.57 -12.22 7.45
CA ASN A 18 9.35 -12.83 8.77
C ASN A 18 7.92 -12.55 9.22
N GLU A 19 7.60 -12.90 10.47
CA GLU A 19 6.25 -12.70 11.03
C GLU A 19 6.09 -11.40 11.82
N LYS A 20 7.08 -10.50 11.74
CA LYS A 20 6.99 -9.22 12.44
C LYS A 20 6.08 -8.25 11.71
N ASN A 21 5.66 -7.21 12.41
CA ASN A 21 4.78 -6.18 11.85
C ASN A 21 5.48 -5.44 10.71
N PRO A 22 4.79 -5.21 9.59
CA PRO A 22 5.40 -4.54 8.44
C PRO A 22 5.43 -3.02 8.60
N ILE A 23 6.32 -2.40 7.82
CA ILE A 23 6.34 -0.95 7.61
C ILE A 23 5.59 -0.67 6.32
N ILE A 24 4.58 0.17 6.36
CA ILE A 24 3.79 0.54 5.18
C ILE A 24 4.16 1.96 4.78
N PHE A 25 4.55 2.11 3.52
CA PHE A 25 4.94 3.40 2.94
C PHE A 25 3.84 3.88 2.00
N ILE A 26 3.31 5.09 2.26
CA ILE A 26 2.25 5.69 1.45
C ILE A 26 2.82 6.87 0.69
N HIS A 27 2.65 6.86 -0.64
CA HIS A 27 3.10 7.98 -1.47
C HIS A 27 2.13 9.15 -1.41
N GLY A 28 2.58 10.31 -1.87
CA GLY A 28 1.74 11.50 -1.94
C GLY A 28 0.91 11.56 -3.22
N ILE A 29 -0.08 12.44 -3.22
CA ILE A 29 -0.94 12.67 -4.38
C ILE A 29 -0.08 13.07 -5.58
N GLY A 30 -0.36 12.45 -6.73
CA GLY A 30 0.38 12.71 -7.96
C GLY A 30 1.63 11.87 -8.14
N LEU A 31 1.92 10.99 -7.17
CA LEU A 31 3.09 10.10 -7.21
C LEU A 31 2.64 8.66 -7.35
N ASN A 32 3.53 7.72 -7.07
CA ASN A 32 3.20 6.29 -7.02
C ASN A 32 4.19 5.58 -6.09
N ASN A 33 4.06 4.24 -5.97
CA ASN A 33 4.87 3.47 -5.03
C ASN A 33 6.37 3.55 -5.29
N GLU A 34 6.78 3.86 -6.52
CA GLU A 34 8.20 3.84 -6.90
C GLU A 34 9.03 4.94 -6.23
N ILE A 35 8.40 5.97 -5.66
CA ILE A 35 9.14 6.98 -4.91
C ILE A 35 9.85 6.37 -3.68
N TRP A 36 9.41 5.19 -3.26
CA TRP A 36 9.95 4.52 -2.08
C TRP A 36 11.02 3.48 -2.41
N ASP A 37 11.44 3.34 -3.67
CA ASP A 37 12.37 2.28 -4.07
C ASP A 37 13.66 2.28 -3.26
N ASP A 38 14.24 3.46 -3.02
CA ASP A 38 15.48 3.56 -2.23
C ASP A 38 15.25 3.15 -0.78
N GLN A 39 14.12 3.59 -0.19
CA GLN A 39 13.78 3.26 1.19
C GLN A 39 13.51 1.76 1.34
N ILE A 40 12.81 1.17 0.37
CA ILE A 40 12.55 -0.27 0.39
C ILE A 40 13.85 -1.06 0.36
N ASN A 41 14.80 -0.64 -0.47
CA ASN A 41 16.12 -1.28 -0.51
C ASN A 41 16.86 -1.12 0.81
N TYR A 42 16.79 0.04 1.42
CA TYR A 42 17.42 0.29 2.72
C TYR A 42 16.82 -0.61 3.82
N PHE A 43 15.51 -0.82 3.79
CA PHE A 43 14.79 -1.63 4.77
C PHE A 43 14.56 -3.07 4.31
N LYS A 44 15.42 -3.60 3.44
CA LYS A 44 15.23 -4.94 2.88
C LYS A 44 15.22 -6.06 3.91
N ASN A 45 15.72 -5.81 5.12
CA ASN A 45 15.73 -6.78 6.22
C ASN A 45 14.48 -6.67 7.10
N TYR A 46 13.52 -5.84 6.71
CA TYR A 46 12.25 -5.65 7.40
C TYR A 46 11.11 -6.01 6.46
N ASN A 47 9.96 -6.36 7.02
CA ASN A 47 8.75 -6.50 6.21
C ASN A 47 8.31 -5.11 5.77
N THR A 48 8.13 -4.92 4.46
CA THR A 48 7.73 -3.63 3.91
C THR A 48 6.58 -3.80 2.93
N ILE A 49 5.68 -2.83 2.91
CA ILE A 49 4.58 -2.77 1.95
C ILE A 49 4.60 -1.38 1.33
N VAL A 50 4.52 -1.34 0.01
CA VAL A 50 4.22 -0.12 -0.74
C VAL A 50 2.99 -0.41 -1.59
N TYR A 51 2.17 0.60 -1.83
CA TYR A 51 1.01 0.43 -2.70
C TYR A 51 0.68 1.75 -3.39
N ASP A 52 -0.07 1.64 -4.48
CA ASP A 52 -0.52 2.81 -5.22
C ASP A 52 -1.89 3.23 -4.72
N LEU A 53 -2.04 4.51 -4.40
CA LEU A 53 -3.33 5.08 -4.02
C LEU A 53 -4.34 4.97 -5.16
N ILE A 54 -5.63 4.99 -4.83
CA ILE A 54 -6.71 4.96 -5.82
C ILE A 54 -6.43 6.00 -6.92
N GLY A 55 -6.49 5.56 -8.18
CA GLY A 55 -6.27 6.45 -9.32
C GLY A 55 -4.82 6.80 -9.59
N HIS A 56 -3.87 6.17 -8.89
CA HIS A 56 -2.44 6.40 -9.06
C HIS A 56 -1.76 5.11 -9.49
N GLY A 57 -0.67 5.25 -10.25
CA GLY A 57 0.11 4.10 -10.69
C GLY A 57 -0.77 3.03 -11.33
N LYS A 58 -0.74 1.83 -10.76
CA LYS A 58 -1.49 0.68 -11.28
C LYS A 58 -2.80 0.41 -10.55
N THR A 59 -3.16 1.25 -9.59
CA THR A 59 -4.47 1.14 -8.91
C THR A 59 -5.49 1.97 -9.68
N PRO A 60 -6.59 1.36 -10.15
CA PRO A 60 -7.55 2.10 -10.97
C PRO A 60 -8.33 3.15 -10.19
N LEU A 61 -8.82 4.14 -10.92
CA LEU A 61 -9.72 5.15 -10.36
C LEU A 61 -11.13 4.55 -10.34
N ASN A 62 -11.72 4.48 -9.15
CA ASN A 62 -13.02 3.82 -8.98
C ASN A 62 -14.21 4.79 -8.92
N LYS A 63 -13.93 6.10 -8.83
CA LYS A 63 -14.97 7.13 -8.90
C LYS A 63 -14.34 8.49 -9.19
N LYS A 64 -15.16 9.44 -9.63
CA LYS A 64 -14.66 10.74 -10.08
C LYS A 64 -14.13 11.63 -8.98
N LYS A 65 -14.73 11.57 -7.80
CA LYS A 65 -14.35 12.45 -6.69
C LYS A 65 -13.87 11.61 -5.51
N LEU A 66 -12.61 11.80 -5.12
CA LEU A 66 -12.00 11.09 -4.02
C LEU A 66 -11.89 12.01 -2.80
N THR A 67 -12.01 11.42 -1.62
CA THR A 67 -11.86 12.12 -0.35
C THR A 67 -10.81 11.39 0.49
N MET A 68 -10.37 12.02 1.58
CA MET A 68 -9.44 11.35 2.51
C MET A 68 -10.04 10.06 3.05
N LYS A 69 -11.36 10.02 3.23
CA LYS A 69 -12.04 8.80 3.68
C LYS A 69 -11.81 7.65 2.71
N ASP A 70 -11.85 7.92 1.40
CA ASP A 70 -11.61 6.88 0.39
C ASP A 70 -10.22 6.28 0.53
N PHE A 71 -9.21 7.11 0.73
CA PHE A 71 -7.83 6.63 0.89
C PHE A 71 -7.66 5.87 2.20
N THR A 72 -8.32 6.31 3.27
CA THR A 72 -8.31 5.61 4.54
C THR A 72 -8.94 4.23 4.41
N GLU A 73 -10.07 4.13 3.73
CA GLU A 73 -10.72 2.85 3.49
C GLU A 73 -9.85 1.93 2.67
N GLN A 74 -9.13 2.47 1.68
CA GLN A 74 -8.21 1.67 0.87
C GLN A 74 -7.14 1.02 1.75
N LEU A 75 -6.51 1.79 2.63
CA LEU A 75 -5.50 1.25 3.54
C LEU A 75 -6.09 0.16 4.43
N LEU A 76 -7.26 0.40 5.01
CA LEU A 76 -7.90 -0.57 5.89
C LEU A 76 -8.25 -1.86 5.16
N LYS A 77 -8.76 -1.76 3.93
CA LYS A 77 -9.07 -2.95 3.12
C LYS A 77 -7.81 -3.70 2.74
N LEU A 78 -6.73 -2.99 2.43
CA LEU A 78 -5.47 -3.63 2.09
C LEU A 78 -4.92 -4.45 3.25
N VAL A 79 -4.82 -3.85 4.44
CA VAL A 79 -4.27 -4.56 5.61
C VAL A 79 -5.19 -5.69 6.07
N ASP A 80 -6.50 -5.50 5.97
CA ASP A 80 -7.47 -6.55 6.30
C ASP A 80 -7.33 -7.74 5.34
N GLY A 81 -7.23 -7.47 4.06
CA GLY A 81 -7.05 -8.51 3.05
C GLY A 81 -5.74 -9.27 3.19
N LEU A 82 -4.73 -8.65 3.77
CA LEU A 82 -3.42 -9.29 4.01
C LEU A 82 -3.30 -9.86 5.43
N ASN A 83 -4.37 -9.82 6.22
CA ASN A 83 -4.40 -10.29 7.60
C ASN A 83 -3.36 -9.61 8.49
N ILE A 84 -3.19 -8.31 8.30
CA ILE A 84 -2.25 -7.50 9.08
C ILE A 84 -3.04 -6.75 10.16
N ASN A 85 -2.69 -6.97 11.43
CA ASN A 85 -3.36 -6.32 12.56
C ASN A 85 -2.61 -5.11 13.08
N LYS A 86 -1.28 -5.11 12.94
CA LYS A 86 -0.43 -4.02 13.42
C LYS A 86 0.62 -3.72 12.37
N PHE A 87 0.94 -2.43 12.20
CA PHE A 87 1.94 -2.00 11.23
C PHE A 87 2.48 -0.63 11.63
N HIS A 88 3.63 -0.28 11.06
CA HIS A 88 4.22 1.05 11.17
C HIS A 88 3.87 1.81 9.90
N LEU A 89 3.41 3.04 10.03
CA LEU A 89 2.96 3.85 8.90
C LEU A 89 3.92 5.00 8.65
N VAL A 90 4.31 5.16 7.39
CA VAL A 90 5.19 6.25 6.96
C VAL A 90 4.53 7.15 5.94
#